data_a0d555da848c3d8abad7ad01b2bc3692
#
_entry.id   a0d555da848c3d8abad7ad01b2bc3692
#
_cell.length_a   1.000
_cell.length_b   1.000
_cell.length_c   1.000
_cell.angle_alpha   90.00
_cell.angle_beta   90.00
_cell.angle_gamma   90.00
#
_symmetry.space_group_name_H-M   'P 1'
#
loop_
_entity.id
_entity.type
_entity.pdbx_description
1 polymer ?
#
loop_
_entity_poly.entity_id
_entity_poly.type
_entity_poly.pdbx_seq_one_letter_code
_entity_poly.pdbx_strand_id
1 'polypeptide(L)'
;GVNRYELGIADAKPWSVNHPELYVCTARYTTQHGDSDEAATTFGIRTLEWGSGGLLINGERVIIQGACIHHDNGVLGACAYADAEERKIRLMKANGYNAIRSAHNPCSKALLEACDRLGVLVMDEYIDHWYIHKTQHDYVDYFDEWWRRDLADMVMKDRNHPSVILYSTGNEVSETAQKRGIALTRAMTEYLHALDDSRPVTCGVNIFFNFLSSIGFGQYSDKKAAKEAEAAEKRRAAGQAADKHKAVGSEFFNNMAGVLGADFMKTGATLPFCDWV
;
A
#
# COMPACT_ATOMS: atom_id res chain seq x y z
N GLY A 1 -0.19 17.06 27.49
CA GLY A 1 -0.59 18.14 26.58
C GLY A 1 0.21 18.07 25.28
N VAL A 2 -0.26 18.71 24.22
CA VAL A 2 0.45 18.83 22.94
C VAL A 2 1.09 20.21 22.91
N ASN A 3 2.40 20.27 22.66
CA ASN A 3 3.13 21.50 22.43
C ASN A 3 3.44 21.62 20.93
N ARG A 4 3.31 22.80 20.37
CA ARG A 4 3.67 23.09 18.99
C ARG A 4 4.83 24.08 18.96
N TYR A 5 5.83 23.79 18.16
CA TYR A 5 7.00 24.67 17.94
C TYR A 5 7.15 24.90 16.44
N GLU A 6 7.56 26.14 16.09
CA GLU A 6 7.96 26.49 14.73
C GLU A 6 9.48 26.72 14.71
N LEU A 7 10.17 26.04 13.83
CA LEU A 7 11.61 26.15 13.68
C LEU A 7 11.92 26.54 12.22
N GLY A 8 12.65 27.64 12.03
CA GLY A 8 13.16 28.01 10.72
C GLY A 8 14.47 27.28 10.42
N ILE A 9 14.59 26.70 9.23
CA ILE A 9 15.82 26.12 8.73
C ILE A 9 16.32 27.01 7.60
N ALA A 10 17.41 27.76 7.84
CA ALA A 10 18.03 28.59 6.81
C ALA A 10 18.66 27.69 5.74
N ASP A 11 18.54 28.09 4.47
CA ASP A 11 19.14 27.41 3.31
C ASP A 11 18.79 25.90 3.27
N ALA A 12 17.55 25.56 3.61
CA ALA A 12 17.08 24.18 3.63
C ALA A 12 17.26 23.53 2.25
N LYS A 13 17.90 22.36 2.25
CA LYS A 13 18.06 21.53 1.04
C LYS A 13 16.83 20.64 0.91
N PRO A 14 16.06 20.77 -0.18
CA PRO A 14 14.87 19.95 -0.37
C PRO A 14 15.24 18.50 -0.70
N TRP A 15 14.43 17.58 -0.17
CA TRP A 15 14.51 16.16 -0.50
C TRP A 15 13.95 15.91 -1.90
N SER A 16 14.64 15.10 -2.69
CA SER A 16 14.17 14.63 -3.99
C SER A 16 14.70 13.24 -4.30
N VAL A 17 14.23 12.61 -5.39
CA VAL A 17 14.70 11.29 -5.86
C VAL A 17 16.21 11.27 -6.08
N ASN A 18 16.77 12.35 -6.62
CA ASN A 18 18.19 12.45 -6.95
C ASN A 18 19.04 13.03 -5.80
N HIS A 19 18.41 13.79 -4.91
CA HIS A 19 19.05 14.43 -3.77
C HIS A 19 18.20 14.18 -2.51
N PRO A 20 18.30 12.98 -1.91
CA PRO A 20 17.47 12.59 -0.78
C PRO A 20 17.98 13.16 0.54
N GLU A 21 18.00 14.49 0.64
CA GLU A 21 18.47 15.20 1.82
C GLU A 21 17.50 15.04 3.00
N LEU A 22 18.02 14.63 4.14
CA LEU A 22 17.25 14.37 5.34
C LEU A 22 17.78 15.19 6.52
N TYR A 23 16.86 15.55 7.40
CA TYR A 23 17.11 16.24 8.65
C TYR A 23 16.73 15.37 9.83
N VAL A 24 17.33 15.62 10.98
CA VAL A 24 16.96 15.00 12.25
C VAL A 24 16.42 16.07 13.18
N CYS A 25 15.20 15.90 13.63
CA CYS A 25 14.63 16.70 14.71
C CYS A 25 14.80 15.95 16.03
N THR A 26 15.48 16.56 16.98
CA THR A 26 15.67 16.03 18.32
C THR A 26 14.88 16.87 19.32
N ALA A 27 14.00 16.24 20.07
CA ALA A 27 13.25 16.85 21.16
C ALA A 27 13.80 16.32 22.49
N ARG A 28 14.26 17.25 23.35
CA ARG A 28 14.68 16.90 24.71
C ARG A 28 13.73 17.52 25.72
N TYR A 29 13.23 16.71 26.61
CA TYR A 29 12.45 17.13 27.77
C TYR A 29 13.29 17.00 29.03
N THR A 30 13.28 18.04 29.89
CA THR A 30 13.99 18.02 31.16
C THR A 30 13.01 18.40 32.27
N THR A 31 12.91 17.60 33.32
CA THR A 31 12.10 17.88 34.50
C THR A 31 12.76 18.92 35.40
N GLN A 32 11.98 19.49 36.33
CA GLN A 32 12.54 20.40 37.36
C GLN A 32 13.53 19.72 38.29
N HIS A 33 13.54 18.40 38.33
CA HIS A 33 14.47 17.59 39.15
C HIS A 33 15.74 17.16 38.38
N GLY A 34 15.87 17.58 37.13
CA GLY A 34 17.04 17.28 36.30
C GLY A 34 16.97 15.98 35.51
N ASP A 35 15.89 15.19 35.66
CA ASP A 35 15.68 14.02 34.80
C ASP A 35 15.39 14.48 33.37
N SER A 36 15.97 13.80 32.40
CA SER A 36 15.79 14.15 30.97
C SER A 36 15.50 12.92 30.15
N ASP A 37 14.66 13.12 29.11
CA ASP A 37 14.36 12.17 28.06
C ASP A 37 14.53 12.84 26.70
N GLU A 38 14.91 12.08 25.70
CA GLU A 38 15.18 12.57 24.34
C GLU A 38 14.56 11.64 23.30
N ALA A 39 13.89 12.25 22.33
CA ALA A 39 13.37 11.55 21.17
C ALA A 39 13.86 12.25 19.88
N ALA A 40 14.21 11.46 18.88
CA ALA A 40 14.65 11.96 17.58
C ALA A 40 13.78 11.36 16.47
N THR A 41 13.50 12.17 15.45
CA THR A 41 12.82 11.74 14.23
C THR A 41 13.52 12.30 13.01
N THR A 42 13.59 11.50 11.95
CA THR A 42 14.13 11.91 10.65
C THR A 42 12.98 12.41 9.78
N PHE A 43 13.24 13.46 8.99
CA PHE A 43 12.27 14.01 8.04
C PHE A 43 12.98 14.63 6.84
N GLY A 44 12.25 14.82 5.73
CA GLY A 44 12.71 15.57 4.57
C GLY A 44 11.79 16.75 4.28
N ILE A 45 12.33 17.79 3.69
CA ILE A 45 11.59 18.99 3.28
C ILE A 45 11.34 18.88 1.77
N ARG A 46 10.10 18.93 1.34
CA ARG A 46 9.71 18.91 -0.07
C ARG A 46 8.35 19.53 -0.29
N THR A 47 8.07 19.94 -1.53
CA THR A 47 6.73 20.22 -2.00
C THR A 47 6.27 19.10 -2.95
N LEU A 48 4.98 18.80 -2.92
CA LEU A 48 4.31 17.91 -3.87
C LEU A 48 3.19 18.68 -4.55
N GLU A 49 3.15 18.59 -5.87
CA GLU A 49 2.08 19.12 -6.68
C GLU A 49 1.70 18.06 -7.72
N TRP A 50 0.41 17.89 -7.97
CA TRP A 50 -0.09 16.95 -8.96
C TRP A 50 -1.27 17.55 -9.74
N GLY A 51 -1.40 17.14 -10.99
CA GLY A 51 -2.44 17.65 -11.87
C GLY A 51 -2.27 17.14 -13.30
N SER A 52 -2.89 17.82 -14.25
CA SER A 52 -2.84 17.47 -15.68
C SER A 52 -1.41 17.43 -16.26
N GLY A 53 -0.46 18.16 -15.63
CA GLY A 53 0.96 18.15 -15.99
C GLY A 53 1.77 16.98 -15.41
N GLY A 54 1.16 16.16 -14.55
CA GLY A 54 1.80 15.07 -13.82
C GLY A 54 2.21 15.45 -12.40
N LEU A 55 3.13 14.69 -11.83
CA LEU A 55 3.69 14.92 -10.50
C LEU A 55 4.86 15.90 -10.57
N LEU A 56 4.83 16.92 -9.72
CA LEU A 56 5.97 17.80 -9.47
C LEU A 56 6.48 17.60 -8.04
N ILE A 57 7.78 17.48 -7.90
CA ILE A 57 8.47 17.47 -6.60
C ILE A 57 9.41 18.68 -6.61
N ASN A 58 9.22 19.61 -5.68
CA ASN A 58 9.97 20.88 -5.61
C ASN A 58 9.88 21.70 -6.92
N GLY A 59 8.72 21.66 -7.60
CA GLY A 59 8.50 22.34 -8.88
C GLY A 59 9.07 21.61 -10.10
N GLU A 60 9.79 20.50 -9.93
CA GLU A 60 10.35 19.71 -11.03
C GLU A 60 9.47 18.49 -11.34
N ARG A 61 9.22 18.26 -12.63
CA ARG A 61 8.43 17.12 -13.09
C ARG A 61 9.16 15.81 -12.85
N VAL A 62 8.50 14.87 -12.18
CA VAL A 62 9.01 13.53 -11.94
C VAL A 62 8.17 12.49 -12.70
N ILE A 63 8.84 11.70 -13.54
CA ILE A 63 8.23 10.53 -14.20
C ILE A 63 8.41 9.34 -13.28
N ILE A 64 7.30 8.74 -12.85
CA ILE A 64 7.32 7.56 -12.00
C ILE A 64 7.69 6.34 -12.83
N GLN A 65 8.79 5.70 -12.47
CA GLN A 65 9.25 4.41 -12.98
C GLN A 65 9.22 3.43 -11.81
N GLY A 66 8.07 2.82 -11.57
CA GLY A 66 7.81 2.05 -10.36
C GLY A 66 7.39 0.61 -10.62
N ALA A 67 7.43 -0.19 -9.57
CA ALA A 67 6.88 -1.53 -9.53
C ALA A 67 6.23 -1.82 -8.18
N CYS A 68 5.27 -2.77 -8.19
CA CYS A 68 4.76 -3.34 -6.95
C CYS A 68 5.84 -4.20 -6.30
N ILE A 69 5.97 -4.07 -4.98
CA ILE A 69 6.79 -4.97 -4.18
C ILE A 69 5.95 -5.55 -3.06
N HIS A 70 6.14 -6.83 -2.79
CA HIS A 70 5.51 -7.51 -1.68
C HIS A 70 6.44 -7.56 -0.47
N HIS A 71 5.86 -7.85 0.72
CA HIS A 71 6.62 -8.09 1.94
C HIS A 71 7.29 -9.47 1.86
N ASP A 72 8.31 -9.55 1.03
CA ASP A 72 9.09 -10.76 0.75
C ASP A 72 10.59 -10.42 0.70
N ASN A 73 11.35 -11.07 1.55
CA ASN A 73 12.80 -10.98 1.63
C ASN A 73 13.45 -12.37 1.41
N GLY A 74 12.88 -13.18 0.52
CA GLY A 74 13.38 -14.51 0.16
C GLY A 74 13.34 -15.46 1.36
N VAL A 75 14.47 -16.00 1.76
CA VAL A 75 14.56 -16.94 2.89
C VAL A 75 14.13 -16.35 4.23
N LEU A 76 14.07 -15.03 4.34
CA LEU A 76 13.61 -14.32 5.55
C LEU A 76 12.07 -14.17 5.58
N GLY A 77 11.37 -14.56 4.51
CA GLY A 77 9.93 -14.37 4.39
C GLY A 77 9.54 -12.91 4.49
N ALA A 78 8.50 -12.60 5.26
CA ALA A 78 7.98 -11.23 5.45
C ALA A 78 8.73 -10.43 6.55
N CYS A 79 9.84 -10.92 7.07
CA CYS A 79 10.60 -10.19 8.10
C CYS A 79 11.23 -8.91 7.52
N ALA A 80 10.89 -7.77 8.12
CA ALA A 80 11.32 -6.44 7.68
C ALA A 80 12.58 -5.98 8.43
N TYR A 81 13.68 -6.71 8.30
CA TYR A 81 14.98 -6.29 8.83
C TYR A 81 15.53 -5.13 7.99
N ALA A 82 16.10 -4.11 8.66
CA ALA A 82 16.56 -2.89 8.03
C ALA A 82 17.53 -3.14 6.84
N ASP A 83 18.50 -4.02 7.03
CA ASP A 83 19.49 -4.34 5.98
C ASP A 83 18.86 -5.07 4.78
N ALA A 84 17.84 -5.92 5.01
CA ALA A 84 17.12 -6.63 3.96
C ALA A 84 16.25 -5.68 3.14
N GLU A 85 15.54 -4.76 3.81
CA GLU A 85 14.74 -3.73 3.16
C GLU A 85 15.63 -2.74 2.37
N GLU A 86 16.72 -2.29 2.96
CA GLU A 86 17.66 -1.40 2.27
C GLU A 86 18.27 -2.09 1.04
N ARG A 87 18.67 -3.37 1.15
CA ARG A 87 19.15 -4.14 0.01
C ARG A 87 18.12 -4.21 -1.11
N LYS A 88 16.84 -4.46 -0.78
CA LYS A 88 15.74 -4.49 -1.76
C LYS A 88 15.63 -3.17 -2.51
N ILE A 89 15.59 -2.04 -1.80
CA ILE A 89 15.49 -0.71 -2.40
C ILE A 89 16.73 -0.35 -3.22
N ARG A 90 17.93 -0.72 -2.77
CA ARG A 90 19.17 -0.53 -3.57
C ARG A 90 19.11 -1.29 -4.91
N LEU A 91 18.61 -2.52 -4.89
CA LEU A 91 18.45 -3.33 -6.12
C LEU A 91 17.41 -2.70 -7.05
N MET A 92 16.27 -2.23 -6.52
CA MET A 92 15.26 -1.53 -7.31
C MET A 92 15.87 -0.30 -7.99
N LYS A 93 16.54 0.56 -7.22
CA LYS A 93 17.17 1.77 -7.75
C LYS A 93 18.27 1.47 -8.78
N ALA A 94 19.10 0.45 -8.54
CA ALA A 94 20.14 0.01 -9.48
C ALA A 94 19.58 -0.48 -10.82
N ASN A 95 18.33 -0.96 -10.83
CA ASN A 95 17.61 -1.38 -12.04
C ASN A 95 16.77 -0.24 -12.67
N GLY A 96 16.97 1.01 -12.25
CA GLY A 96 16.32 2.18 -12.85
C GLY A 96 14.95 2.52 -12.28
N TYR A 97 14.48 1.84 -11.23
CA TYR A 97 13.24 2.22 -10.56
C TYR A 97 13.47 3.42 -9.62
N ASN A 98 12.53 4.35 -9.63
CA ASN A 98 12.50 5.48 -8.71
C ASN A 98 11.27 5.48 -7.79
N ALA A 99 10.42 4.46 -7.92
CA ALA A 99 9.21 4.35 -7.11
C ALA A 99 8.85 2.88 -6.83
N ILE A 100 8.15 2.67 -5.73
CA ILE A 100 7.54 1.38 -5.36
C ILE A 100 6.08 1.59 -4.95
N ARG A 101 5.27 0.55 -5.15
CA ARG A 101 3.97 0.40 -4.50
C ARG A 101 4.06 -0.73 -3.49
N SER A 102 3.70 -0.44 -2.23
CA SER A 102 3.66 -1.44 -1.17
C SER A 102 2.46 -2.36 -1.37
N ALA A 103 2.68 -3.52 -1.94
CA ALA A 103 1.62 -4.45 -2.29
C ALA A 103 1.47 -5.53 -1.19
N HIS A 104 0.31 -5.70 -0.57
CA HIS A 104 -0.87 -4.86 -0.59
C HIS A 104 -1.25 -4.53 0.86
N ASN A 105 -0.39 -3.86 1.55
CA ASN A 105 -0.51 -3.46 2.95
C ASN A 105 0.55 -2.40 3.31
N PRO A 106 0.41 -1.67 4.44
CA PRO A 106 1.29 -0.57 4.79
C PRO A 106 2.75 -1.00 4.89
N CYS A 107 3.62 -0.12 4.42
CA CYS A 107 5.07 -0.31 4.46
C CYS A 107 5.59 -0.55 5.89
N SER A 108 6.62 -1.38 6.02
CA SER A 108 7.41 -1.40 7.26
C SER A 108 8.17 -0.07 7.43
N LYS A 109 8.42 0.31 8.68
CA LYS A 109 9.24 1.48 9.00
C LYS A 109 10.62 1.39 8.35
N ALA A 110 11.24 0.22 8.40
CA ALA A 110 12.55 -0.03 7.80
C ALA A 110 12.57 0.19 6.28
N LEU A 111 11.49 -0.22 5.58
CA LEU A 111 11.34 0.01 4.15
C LEU A 111 11.23 1.49 3.82
N LEU A 112 10.40 2.24 4.57
CA LEU A 112 10.23 3.68 4.37
C LEU A 112 11.51 4.45 4.66
N GLU A 113 12.21 4.12 5.74
CA GLU A 113 13.52 4.72 6.06
C GLU A 113 14.56 4.46 4.96
N ALA A 114 14.55 3.27 4.35
CA ALA A 114 15.41 2.96 3.21
C ALA A 114 15.03 3.78 1.98
N CYS A 115 13.72 3.94 1.69
CA CYS A 115 13.22 4.76 0.61
C CYS A 115 13.59 6.24 0.79
N ASP A 116 13.47 6.77 2.01
CA ASP A 116 13.85 8.13 2.35
C ASP A 116 15.35 8.38 2.08
N ARG A 117 16.22 7.49 2.56
CA ARG A 117 17.67 7.61 2.40
C ARG A 117 18.14 7.43 0.95
N LEU A 118 17.45 6.59 0.19
CA LEU A 118 17.87 6.24 -1.17
C LEU A 118 17.12 7.05 -2.25
N GLY A 119 16.15 7.87 -1.88
CA GLY A 119 15.38 8.67 -2.83
C GLY A 119 14.49 7.82 -3.72
N VAL A 120 13.70 6.93 -3.13
CA VAL A 120 12.71 6.11 -3.84
C VAL A 120 11.31 6.49 -3.36
N LEU A 121 10.44 6.85 -4.30
CA LEU A 121 9.06 7.25 -4.02
C LEU A 121 8.21 6.04 -3.61
N VAL A 122 7.21 6.28 -2.77
CA VAL A 122 6.35 5.23 -2.24
C VAL A 122 4.88 5.58 -2.44
N MET A 123 4.15 4.68 -3.07
CA MET A 123 2.70 4.56 -2.93
C MET A 123 2.44 3.60 -1.77
N ASP A 124 1.97 4.14 -0.66
CA ASP A 124 1.69 3.35 0.54
C ASP A 124 0.24 2.85 0.49
N GLU A 125 0.07 1.54 0.51
CA GLU A 125 -1.23 0.91 0.31
C GLU A 125 -1.74 0.31 1.60
N TYR A 126 -3.05 0.54 1.87
CA TYR A 126 -3.67 0.11 3.10
C TYR A 126 -3.91 -1.40 3.14
N ILE A 127 -4.67 -1.94 2.16
CA ILE A 127 -5.12 -3.33 2.27
C ILE A 127 -5.49 -3.93 0.91
N ASP A 128 -5.45 -5.26 0.81
CA ASP A 128 -5.76 -6.00 -0.41
C ASP A 128 -7.28 -6.17 -0.65
N HIS A 129 -8.11 -6.07 0.37
CA HIS A 129 -9.57 -6.32 0.30
C HIS A 129 -10.29 -5.55 1.39
N TRP A 130 -11.62 -5.40 1.25
CA TRP A 130 -12.44 -4.72 2.26
C TRP A 130 -13.38 -5.69 2.97
N TYR A 131 -14.65 -5.75 2.57
CA TYR A 131 -15.68 -6.59 3.21
C TYR A 131 -16.11 -7.82 2.37
N ILE A 132 -15.42 -8.10 1.27
CA ILE A 132 -15.62 -9.32 0.48
C ILE A 132 -14.36 -10.18 0.60
N HIS A 133 -14.52 -11.41 1.06
CA HIS A 133 -13.41 -12.34 1.20
C HIS A 133 -12.73 -12.66 -0.13
N LYS A 134 -11.42 -12.55 -0.17
CA LYS A 134 -10.56 -13.09 -1.22
C LYS A 134 -10.04 -14.49 -0.87
N THR A 135 -9.84 -14.75 0.42
CA THR A 135 -9.35 -16.02 0.96
C THR A 135 -10.13 -16.41 2.23
N GLN A 136 -9.89 -17.60 2.76
CA GLN A 136 -10.62 -18.12 3.92
C GLN A 136 -10.29 -17.37 5.23
N HIS A 137 -9.08 -16.89 5.39
CA HIS A 137 -8.57 -16.32 6.63
C HIS A 137 -7.99 -14.92 6.38
N ASP A 138 -8.72 -14.10 5.64
CA ASP A 138 -8.33 -12.72 5.41
C ASP A 138 -8.90 -11.76 6.49
N TYR A 139 -8.58 -10.47 6.36
CA TYR A 139 -8.90 -9.44 7.34
C TYR A 139 -10.36 -8.96 7.29
N VAL A 140 -11.20 -9.52 6.43
CA VAL A 140 -12.59 -9.08 6.20
C VAL A 140 -13.41 -9.04 7.49
N ASP A 141 -13.23 -10.01 8.39
CA ASP A 141 -13.99 -10.10 9.64
C ASP A 141 -13.74 -8.91 10.59
N TYR A 142 -12.63 -8.23 10.42
CA TYR A 142 -12.23 -7.07 11.24
C TYR A 142 -12.38 -5.74 10.52
N PHE A 143 -12.48 -5.75 9.20
CA PHE A 143 -12.38 -4.56 8.36
C PHE A 143 -13.39 -3.46 8.74
N ASP A 144 -14.68 -3.79 8.86
CA ASP A 144 -15.74 -2.79 9.14
C ASP A 144 -15.53 -2.05 10.48
N GLU A 145 -14.96 -2.73 11.47
CA GLU A 145 -14.66 -2.15 12.78
C GLU A 145 -13.38 -1.32 12.78
N TRP A 146 -12.34 -1.79 12.06
CA TRP A 146 -10.98 -1.32 12.24
C TRP A 146 -10.47 -0.35 11.18
N TRP A 147 -11.04 -0.28 9.99
CA TRP A 147 -10.47 0.45 8.86
C TRP A 147 -10.12 1.92 9.16
N ARG A 148 -10.92 2.61 9.99
CA ARG A 148 -10.61 4.01 10.37
C ARG A 148 -9.38 4.10 11.24
N ARG A 149 -9.26 3.21 12.20
CA ARG A 149 -8.11 3.16 13.09
C ARG A 149 -6.85 2.77 12.32
N ASP A 150 -6.95 1.77 11.48
CA ASP A 150 -5.83 1.29 10.68
C ASP A 150 -5.30 2.39 9.75
N LEU A 151 -6.19 3.12 9.06
CA LEU A 151 -5.81 4.25 8.21
C LEU A 151 -5.17 5.38 9.04
N ALA A 152 -5.70 5.67 10.23
CA ALA A 152 -5.11 6.67 11.11
C ALA A 152 -3.71 6.24 11.59
N ASP A 153 -3.54 4.99 11.98
CA ASP A 153 -2.26 4.44 12.43
C ASP A 153 -1.24 4.41 11.28
N MET A 154 -1.66 4.05 10.05
CA MET A 154 -0.83 4.14 8.84
C MET A 154 -0.34 5.58 8.61
N VAL A 155 -1.25 6.55 8.53
CA VAL A 155 -0.89 7.96 8.30
C VAL A 155 -0.01 8.49 9.44
N MET A 156 -0.33 8.20 10.69
CA MET A 156 0.48 8.65 11.84
C MET A 156 1.89 8.09 11.81
N LYS A 157 2.08 6.87 11.36
CA LYS A 157 3.38 6.22 11.19
C LYS A 157 4.15 6.83 10.01
N ASP A 158 3.46 7.11 8.86
CA ASP A 158 4.12 7.26 7.57
C ASP A 158 4.18 8.70 7.05
N ARG A 159 3.35 9.63 7.56
CA ARG A 159 3.28 11.02 7.06
C ARG A 159 4.59 11.84 7.14
N ASN A 160 5.52 11.46 8.02
CA ASN A 160 6.81 12.15 8.13
C ASN A 160 7.86 11.66 7.12
N HIS A 161 7.57 10.58 6.39
CA HIS A 161 8.47 10.06 5.37
C HIS A 161 8.33 10.86 4.08
N PRO A 162 9.38 11.59 3.63
CA PRO A 162 9.31 12.37 2.39
C PRO A 162 9.14 11.50 1.15
N SER A 163 9.53 10.23 1.20
CA SER A 163 9.35 9.26 0.12
C SER A 163 7.89 8.91 -0.15
N VAL A 164 7.01 8.95 0.87
CA VAL A 164 5.59 8.66 0.69
C VAL A 164 4.92 9.82 -0.06
N ILE A 165 4.42 9.54 -1.26
CA ILE A 165 3.83 10.55 -2.14
C ILE A 165 2.35 10.32 -2.44
N LEU A 166 1.81 9.16 -2.10
CA LEU A 166 0.47 8.74 -2.47
C LEU A 166 -0.02 7.67 -1.51
N TYR A 167 -1.29 7.73 -1.12
CA TYR A 167 -1.97 6.67 -0.40
C TYR A 167 -2.89 5.88 -1.33
N SER A 168 -2.96 4.56 -1.14
CA SER A 168 -3.91 3.68 -1.83
C SER A 168 -4.82 3.00 -0.82
N THR A 169 -6.14 3.06 -1.07
CA THR A 169 -7.15 2.50 -0.17
C THR A 169 -7.38 1.01 -0.36
N GLY A 170 -6.87 0.41 -1.43
CA GLY A 170 -7.03 -1.02 -1.67
C GLY A 170 -6.55 -1.48 -3.04
N ASN A 171 -6.40 -2.80 -3.16
CA ASN A 171 -5.97 -3.45 -4.38
C ASN A 171 -7.07 -4.31 -4.98
N GLU A 172 -7.43 -4.04 -6.24
CA GLU A 172 -8.38 -4.84 -7.00
C GLU A 172 -9.65 -5.21 -6.20
N VAL A 173 -10.13 -4.23 -5.42
CA VAL A 173 -11.25 -4.41 -4.50
C VAL A 173 -12.54 -4.55 -5.30
N SER A 174 -13.08 -5.76 -5.32
CA SER A 174 -14.31 -6.10 -6.07
C SER A 174 -15.54 -5.38 -5.53
N GLU A 175 -15.48 -4.90 -4.30
CA GLU A 175 -16.50 -4.07 -3.65
C GLU A 175 -16.81 -2.80 -4.42
N THR A 176 -15.86 -2.27 -5.20
CA THR A 176 -16.07 -1.10 -6.07
C THR A 176 -17.09 -1.33 -7.20
N ALA A 177 -17.47 -2.59 -7.47
CA ALA A 177 -18.65 -2.92 -8.30
C ALA A 177 -19.99 -2.62 -7.62
N GLN A 178 -20.02 -2.34 -6.32
CA GLN A 178 -21.23 -2.17 -5.52
C GLN A 178 -21.40 -0.73 -5.03
N LYS A 179 -22.64 -0.26 -4.87
CA LYS A 179 -22.91 1.07 -4.31
C LYS A 179 -22.28 1.30 -2.93
N ARG A 180 -22.28 0.27 -2.07
CA ARG A 180 -21.64 0.32 -0.74
C ARG A 180 -20.13 0.54 -0.87
N GLY A 181 -19.47 -0.19 -1.78
CA GLY A 181 -18.04 -0.08 -2.00
C GLY A 181 -17.63 1.28 -2.56
N ILE A 182 -18.42 1.82 -3.50
CA ILE A 182 -18.21 3.19 -4.02
C ILE A 182 -18.35 4.22 -2.89
N ALA A 183 -19.37 4.09 -2.04
CA ALA A 183 -19.54 4.99 -0.89
C ALA A 183 -18.39 4.85 0.12
N LEU A 184 -17.91 3.63 0.34
CA LEU A 184 -16.78 3.35 1.22
C LEU A 184 -15.47 3.94 0.67
N THR A 185 -15.19 3.79 -0.64
CA THR A 185 -14.02 4.41 -1.26
C THR A 185 -14.00 5.92 -1.01
N ARG A 186 -15.15 6.59 -1.21
CA ARG A 186 -15.28 8.02 -0.89
C ARG A 186 -14.97 8.29 0.58
N ALA A 187 -15.60 7.56 1.50
CA ALA A 187 -15.41 7.75 2.94
C ALA A 187 -13.96 7.56 3.38
N MET A 188 -13.24 6.59 2.80
CA MET A 188 -11.83 6.36 3.08
C MET A 188 -10.96 7.49 2.51
N THR A 189 -11.23 7.95 1.28
CA THR A 189 -10.51 9.06 0.66
C THR A 189 -10.70 10.36 1.47
N GLU A 190 -11.93 10.71 1.82
CA GLU A 190 -12.24 11.89 2.65
C GLU A 190 -11.57 11.79 4.04
N TYR A 191 -11.55 10.59 4.62
CA TYR A 191 -10.91 10.36 5.90
C TYR A 191 -9.38 10.51 5.84
N LEU A 192 -8.74 9.98 4.81
CA LEU A 192 -7.30 10.15 4.58
C LEU A 192 -6.94 11.63 4.38
N HIS A 193 -7.71 12.38 3.58
CA HIS A 193 -7.49 13.83 3.39
C HIS A 193 -7.70 14.63 4.71
N ALA A 194 -8.59 14.18 5.59
CA ALA A 194 -8.75 14.81 6.89
C ALA A 194 -7.56 14.55 7.84
N LEU A 195 -6.82 13.46 7.64
CA LEU A 195 -5.61 13.12 8.40
C LEU A 195 -4.33 13.73 7.80
N ASP A 196 -4.26 13.77 6.47
CA ASP A 196 -3.12 14.29 5.70
C ASP A 196 -3.62 14.80 4.33
N ASP A 197 -3.71 16.11 4.18
CA ASP A 197 -4.11 16.79 2.95
C ASP A 197 -2.95 17.07 1.98
N SER A 198 -1.75 16.64 2.33
CA SER A 198 -0.53 16.88 1.55
C SER A 198 -0.26 15.81 0.48
N ARG A 199 -1.06 14.75 0.44
CA ARG A 199 -0.88 13.60 -0.47
C ARG A 199 -2.18 13.21 -1.14
N PRO A 200 -2.15 12.90 -2.44
CA PRO A 200 -3.32 12.34 -3.12
C PRO A 200 -3.66 10.92 -2.64
N VAL A 201 -4.88 10.53 -2.88
CA VAL A 201 -5.42 9.20 -2.52
C VAL A 201 -5.94 8.51 -3.77
N THR A 202 -5.62 7.24 -3.92
CA THR A 202 -6.11 6.39 -5.01
C THR A 202 -6.74 5.09 -4.50
N CYS A 203 -7.31 4.34 -5.40
CA CYS A 203 -7.82 2.98 -5.16
C CYS A 203 -7.49 2.09 -6.35
N GLY A 204 -6.89 0.94 -6.10
CA GLY A 204 -6.64 -0.06 -7.12
C GLY A 204 -7.93 -0.73 -7.58
N VAL A 205 -8.44 -0.35 -8.76
CA VAL A 205 -9.66 -0.91 -9.35
C VAL A 205 -9.34 -1.70 -10.61
N ASN A 206 -9.91 -2.91 -10.71
CA ASN A 206 -9.85 -3.72 -11.92
C ASN A 206 -11.28 -3.91 -12.48
N ILE A 207 -11.58 -3.25 -13.61
CA ILE A 207 -12.93 -3.28 -14.21
C ILE A 207 -13.35 -4.70 -14.56
N PHE A 208 -12.45 -5.52 -15.06
CA PHE A 208 -12.75 -6.89 -15.45
C PHE A 208 -13.12 -7.74 -14.22
N PHE A 209 -12.37 -7.61 -13.14
CA PHE A 209 -12.71 -8.30 -11.88
C PHE A 209 -14.01 -7.79 -11.27
N ASN A 210 -14.26 -6.48 -11.35
CA ASN A 210 -15.53 -5.91 -10.93
C ASN A 210 -16.70 -6.46 -11.74
N PHE A 211 -16.56 -6.60 -13.06
CA PHE A 211 -17.57 -7.23 -13.89
C PHE A 211 -17.82 -8.69 -13.49
N LEU A 212 -16.76 -9.50 -13.37
CA LEU A 212 -16.88 -10.88 -12.95
C LEU A 212 -17.51 -11.03 -11.55
N SER A 213 -17.11 -10.17 -10.63
CA SER A 213 -17.65 -10.12 -9.28
C SER A 213 -19.15 -9.76 -9.27
N SER A 214 -19.57 -8.82 -10.13
CA SER A 214 -20.98 -8.41 -10.23
C SER A 214 -21.92 -9.53 -10.69
N ILE A 215 -21.40 -10.51 -11.42
CA ILE A 215 -22.13 -11.72 -11.83
C ILE A 215 -21.87 -12.93 -10.92
N GLY A 216 -21.23 -12.71 -9.75
CA GLY A 216 -20.95 -13.74 -8.74
C GLY A 216 -19.80 -14.69 -9.09
N PHE A 217 -18.96 -14.32 -10.06
CA PHE A 217 -17.84 -15.14 -10.50
C PHE A 217 -16.55 -14.77 -9.75
N GLY A 218 -15.76 -15.78 -9.37
CA GLY A 218 -14.45 -15.57 -8.73
C GLY A 218 -14.48 -15.07 -7.27
N GLN A 219 -15.66 -14.89 -6.68
CA GLN A 219 -15.73 -14.54 -5.26
C GLN A 219 -15.43 -15.75 -4.38
N TYR A 220 -14.66 -15.53 -3.33
CA TYR A 220 -14.45 -16.54 -2.30
C TYR A 220 -15.77 -16.82 -1.56
N SER A 221 -15.95 -18.06 -1.18
CA SER A 221 -17.08 -18.51 -0.35
C SER A 221 -16.66 -19.75 0.42
N ASP A 222 -16.85 -19.75 1.73
CA ASP A 222 -16.58 -20.89 2.60
C ASP A 222 -17.27 -22.17 2.12
N LYS A 223 -18.51 -22.04 1.65
CA LYS A 223 -19.27 -23.16 1.09
C LYS A 223 -18.60 -23.74 -0.16
N LYS A 224 -18.06 -22.89 -1.05
CA LYS A 224 -17.33 -23.35 -2.24
C LYS A 224 -16.00 -23.97 -1.83
N ALA A 225 -15.26 -23.36 -0.91
CA ALA A 225 -13.99 -23.85 -0.40
C ALA A 225 -14.13 -25.21 0.30
N ALA A 226 -15.12 -25.36 1.17
CA ALA A 226 -15.41 -26.62 1.86
C ALA A 226 -15.77 -27.74 0.87
N LYS A 227 -16.61 -27.44 -0.14
CA LYS A 227 -16.96 -28.39 -1.19
C LYS A 227 -15.76 -28.85 -2.01
N GLU A 228 -14.85 -27.92 -2.33
CA GLU A 228 -13.65 -28.25 -3.10
C GLU A 228 -12.64 -29.04 -2.25
N ALA A 229 -12.50 -28.72 -0.96
CA ALA A 229 -11.68 -29.49 -0.03
C ALA A 229 -12.16 -30.94 0.09
N GLU A 230 -13.49 -31.16 0.26
CA GLU A 230 -14.10 -32.49 0.28
C GLU A 230 -13.85 -33.24 -1.04
N ALA A 231 -14.00 -32.55 -2.18
CA ALA A 231 -13.75 -33.15 -3.48
C ALA A 231 -12.25 -33.50 -3.68
N ALA A 232 -11.33 -32.68 -3.17
CA ALA A 232 -9.90 -32.95 -3.19
C ALA A 232 -9.52 -34.15 -2.33
N GLU A 233 -10.13 -34.29 -1.16
CA GLU A 233 -9.94 -35.47 -0.28
C GLU A 233 -10.43 -36.77 -0.92
N LYS A 234 -11.61 -36.73 -1.55
CA LYS A 234 -12.13 -37.87 -2.31
C LYS A 234 -11.22 -38.28 -3.46
N ARG A 235 -10.65 -37.32 -4.18
CA ARG A 235 -9.67 -37.57 -5.25
C ARG A 235 -8.39 -38.23 -4.71
N ARG A 236 -7.86 -37.73 -3.58
CA ARG A 236 -6.68 -38.33 -2.92
C ARG A 236 -6.97 -39.77 -2.46
N ALA A 237 -8.11 -39.99 -1.86
CA ALA A 237 -8.52 -41.33 -1.44
C ALA A 237 -8.69 -42.34 -2.62
N ALA A 238 -9.03 -41.82 -3.82
CA ALA A 238 -9.13 -42.60 -5.05
C ALA A 238 -7.80 -42.79 -5.78
N GLY A 239 -6.65 -42.36 -5.19
CA GLY A 239 -5.32 -42.49 -5.82
C GLY A 239 -5.13 -41.61 -7.04
N GLN A 240 -5.99 -40.62 -7.25
CA GLN A 240 -5.83 -39.63 -8.33
C GLN A 240 -4.86 -38.54 -7.91
N ALA A 241 -3.99 -38.10 -8.83
CA ALA A 241 -3.02 -37.04 -8.54
C ALA A 241 -3.71 -35.78 -8.01
N ALA A 242 -3.12 -35.17 -6.96
CA ALA A 242 -3.66 -34.02 -6.27
C ALA A 242 -3.67 -32.72 -7.11
N ASP A 243 -3.20 -32.78 -8.35
CA ASP A 243 -2.82 -31.65 -9.19
C ASP A 243 -3.96 -30.84 -9.82
N LYS A 244 -5.21 -31.04 -9.42
CA LYS A 244 -6.32 -30.19 -9.90
C LYS A 244 -7.09 -29.59 -8.74
N HIS A 245 -6.40 -28.85 -7.90
CA HIS A 245 -7.07 -27.95 -6.98
C HIS A 245 -7.79 -26.87 -7.80
N LYS A 246 -9.11 -26.79 -7.68
CA LYS A 246 -9.87 -25.70 -8.28
C LYS A 246 -9.64 -24.47 -7.43
N ALA A 247 -8.98 -23.49 -8.03
CA ALA A 247 -8.75 -22.19 -7.42
C ALA A 247 -10.07 -21.52 -6.99
N VAL A 248 -10.08 -20.89 -5.82
CA VAL A 248 -11.23 -20.20 -5.24
C VAL A 248 -10.79 -18.77 -4.88
N GLY A 249 -11.68 -17.80 -5.13
CA GLY A 249 -11.35 -16.40 -4.83
C GLY A 249 -10.22 -15.83 -5.68
N SER A 250 -9.28 -15.15 -5.07
CA SER A 250 -8.14 -14.50 -5.75
C SER A 250 -7.23 -15.50 -6.50
N GLU A 251 -7.08 -16.70 -5.98
CA GLU A 251 -6.31 -17.76 -6.65
C GLU A 251 -6.90 -18.14 -8.02
N PHE A 252 -8.23 -18.14 -8.14
CA PHE A 252 -8.90 -18.35 -9.43
C PHE A 252 -8.49 -17.29 -10.46
N PHE A 253 -8.46 -16.01 -10.05
CA PHE A 253 -8.06 -14.93 -10.95
C PHE A 253 -6.59 -15.01 -11.35
N ASN A 254 -5.70 -15.36 -10.42
CA ASN A 254 -4.28 -15.54 -10.71
C ASN A 254 -4.05 -16.66 -11.73
N ASN A 255 -4.75 -17.78 -11.59
CA ASN A 255 -4.64 -18.89 -12.54
C ASN A 255 -5.24 -18.54 -13.91
N MET A 256 -6.33 -17.76 -13.94
CA MET A 256 -6.93 -17.30 -15.19
C MET A 256 -6.05 -16.28 -15.89
N ALA A 257 -5.35 -15.41 -15.17
CA ALA A 257 -4.39 -14.47 -15.72
C ALA A 257 -3.23 -15.21 -16.42
N GLY A 258 -2.76 -16.31 -15.85
CA GLY A 258 -1.75 -17.18 -16.47
C GLY A 258 -2.21 -17.84 -17.79
N VAL A 259 -3.51 -18.11 -17.92
CA VAL A 259 -4.10 -18.71 -19.13
C VAL A 259 -4.38 -17.69 -20.23
N LEU A 260 -4.83 -16.47 -19.85
CA LEU A 260 -5.24 -15.42 -20.79
C LEU A 260 -4.10 -14.49 -21.22
N GLY A 261 -2.94 -14.61 -20.58
CA GLY A 261 -1.80 -13.71 -20.77
C GLY A 261 -1.92 -12.40 -19.97
N ALA A 262 -0.80 -11.95 -19.42
CA ALA A 262 -0.74 -10.79 -18.53
C ALA A 262 -1.23 -9.47 -19.16
N ASP A 263 -1.23 -9.36 -20.47
CA ASP A 263 -1.59 -8.12 -21.19
C ASP A 263 -3.10 -7.84 -21.21
N PHE A 264 -3.93 -8.84 -21.04
CA PHE A 264 -5.38 -8.69 -21.01
C PHE A 264 -5.89 -8.01 -19.70
N MET A 265 -5.07 -8.02 -18.65
CA MET A 265 -5.44 -7.60 -17.29
C MET A 265 -5.00 -6.17 -16.94
N LYS A 266 -4.42 -5.42 -17.86
CA LYS A 266 -3.85 -4.08 -17.62
C LYS A 266 -4.85 -2.92 -17.65
N THR A 267 -6.13 -3.16 -17.62
CA THR A 267 -7.14 -2.09 -17.65
C THR A 267 -7.52 -1.66 -16.22
N GLY A 268 -6.88 -0.61 -15.72
CA GLY A 268 -7.34 0.10 -14.53
C GLY A 268 -8.56 0.98 -14.84
N ALA A 269 -9.53 1.02 -13.94
CA ALA A 269 -10.63 1.97 -13.97
C ALA A 269 -10.40 3.10 -12.98
N THR A 270 -10.87 4.25 -13.34
CA THR A 270 -10.79 5.46 -12.56
C THR A 270 -12.06 5.71 -11.78
N LEU A 271 -11.95 6.01 -10.51
CA LEU A 271 -13.06 6.40 -9.68
C LEU A 271 -13.06 7.93 -9.55
N PRO A 272 -14.20 8.62 -9.80
CA PRO A 272 -14.23 10.08 -9.91
C PRO A 272 -13.97 10.85 -8.61
N PHE A 273 -13.82 10.16 -7.50
CA PHE A 273 -13.51 10.72 -6.19
C PHE A 273 -12.11 10.31 -5.66
N CYS A 274 -11.32 9.61 -6.47
CA CYS A 274 -9.90 9.42 -6.23
C CYS A 274 -9.12 10.54 -6.92
N ASP A 275 -8.09 11.05 -6.28
CA ASP A 275 -7.28 12.15 -6.78
C ASP A 275 -6.40 11.72 -7.96
N TRP A 276 -6.18 10.44 -8.10
CA TRP A 276 -5.37 9.87 -9.18
C TRP A 276 -6.11 8.77 -9.93
N VAL A 277 -6.04 8.96 -11.21
CA VAL A 277 -6.73 8.20 -12.23
C VAL A 277 -5.70 7.64 -13.21
#